data_b90548b08afdb555b50a787e4f75e7dd
#
_entry.id   b90548b08afdb555b50a787e4f75e7dd
#
_cell.length_a   1.000
_cell.length_b   1.000
_cell.length_c   1.000
_cell.angle_alpha   90.00
_cell.angle_beta   90.00
_cell.angle_gamma   90.00
#
_symmetry.space_group_name_H-M   'P 1'
#
loop_
_entity.id
_entity.type
_entity.pdbx_description
1 polymer ?
#
loop_
_entity_poly.entity_id
_entity_poly.type
_entity_poly.pdbx_seq_one_letter_code
_entity_poly.pdbx_strand_id
1 'polypeptide(L)'
;MTTTVLASLVGVVGIAACGGDGGDERLIRVPTDVPTIAEALKRAKPGATIEIAAGTYNEALDVTVDRITIRGEDRNAVILDGEHKLSNGVSVAADDVAVENLTVRNYLQNGVVFNGVSAATDDGRSGDSVVYGTGDAVLTGYRVSYVTTYNTGLYGIYAFASRDGLIEHSWASGHPDSGLYVGQCQPCNVAIIDSIAEQNAIGYFGTNASGGVVVARSEFRRNRLGIAPNSQDMERLAPQAEAVFVGNVVADNDDPSAPAIPEGYFGSGIAVGGGTKNRILRNLVTGHSRAGIELLTMDGYIPRGNRFDGNVLSDNATDILFAATDLTDAGENCFVGNQLATSLPADIETLMPCDAAAKGFTMPRSPQTAPPPKVDYRKIPAPADQPTMPETARRATAGAGEIPAVDIDSIGVPTQ
;
A
#
# COMPACT_ATOMS: atom_id res chain seq x y z
N MET A 1 -73.34 -61.86 28.56
CA MET A 1 -72.04 -61.92 27.87
C MET A 1 -71.64 -60.51 27.55
N THR A 2 -70.79 -59.89 28.35
CA THR A 2 -70.44 -58.50 28.25
C THR A 2 -68.93 -58.43 27.85
N THR A 3 -68.66 -57.97 26.66
CA THR A 3 -67.31 -57.87 26.10
C THR A 3 -66.77 -56.51 26.41
N THR A 4 -65.73 -56.44 27.24
CA THR A 4 -65.01 -55.19 27.58
C THR A 4 -63.91 -54.95 26.52
N VAL A 5 -63.95 -53.80 25.85
CA VAL A 5 -62.87 -53.36 24.91
C VAL A 5 -61.90 -52.49 25.71
N LEU A 6 -60.63 -52.92 25.79
CA LEU A 6 -59.52 -52.13 26.30
C LEU A 6 -59.02 -51.22 25.18
N ALA A 7 -59.02 -49.92 25.41
CA ALA A 7 -58.40 -48.95 24.56
C ALA A 7 -56.96 -48.65 25.05
N SER A 8 -55.95 -48.98 24.25
CA SER A 8 -54.55 -48.69 24.52
C SER A 8 -54.22 -47.27 24.07
N LEU A 9 -53.87 -46.35 24.99
CA LEU A 9 -53.28 -45.05 24.69
C LEU A 9 -51.81 -45.23 24.29
N VAL A 10 -51.47 -44.93 23.02
CA VAL A 10 -50.09 -44.78 22.60
C VAL A 10 -49.68 -43.33 22.84
N GLY A 11 -48.83 -43.09 23.82
CA GLY A 11 -48.21 -41.79 24.04
C GLY A 11 -47.14 -41.51 22.99
N VAL A 12 -47.39 -40.50 22.13
CA VAL A 12 -46.37 -39.95 21.22
C VAL A 12 -45.45 -39.07 22.02
N VAL A 13 -44.23 -39.55 22.29
CA VAL A 13 -43.14 -38.72 22.81
C VAL A 13 -42.64 -37.89 21.68
N GLY A 14 -42.98 -36.59 21.64
CA GLY A 14 -42.41 -35.60 20.72
C GLY A 14 -40.94 -35.37 21.09
N ILE A 15 -40.04 -35.86 20.27
CA ILE A 15 -38.64 -35.46 20.32
C ILE A 15 -38.60 -34.00 19.76
N ALA A 16 -38.46 -33.07 20.66
CA ALA A 16 -38.08 -31.69 20.29
C ALA A 16 -36.68 -31.78 19.68
N ALA A 17 -36.58 -31.79 18.36
CA ALA A 17 -35.34 -31.51 17.67
C ALA A 17 -34.96 -30.06 18.00
N CYS A 18 -33.95 -29.87 18.83
CA CYS A 18 -33.21 -28.61 18.88
C CYS A 18 -32.63 -28.40 17.47
N GLY A 19 -33.34 -27.66 16.64
CA GLY A 19 -32.79 -27.09 15.45
C GLY A 19 -31.65 -26.18 15.88
N GLY A 20 -30.44 -26.67 15.76
CA GLY A 20 -29.28 -25.81 15.77
C GLY A 20 -29.48 -24.83 14.61
N ASP A 21 -29.54 -23.57 14.96
CA ASP A 21 -29.51 -22.47 14.01
C ASP A 21 -28.19 -22.58 13.25
N GLY A 22 -28.22 -23.22 12.09
CA GLY A 22 -27.12 -23.23 11.13
C GLY A 22 -27.04 -21.85 10.52
N GLY A 23 -26.60 -20.89 11.33
CA GLY A 23 -26.21 -19.59 10.85
C GLY A 23 -25.23 -19.80 9.68
N ASP A 24 -25.38 -19.03 8.63
CA ASP A 24 -24.49 -19.09 7.47
C ASP A 24 -23.05 -18.96 7.97
N GLU A 25 -22.29 -20.07 8.03
CA GLU A 25 -20.88 -20.09 8.47
C GLU A 25 -20.00 -19.16 7.66
N ARG A 26 -20.53 -18.54 6.60
CA ARG A 26 -19.85 -17.56 5.74
C ARG A 26 -19.93 -16.13 6.28
N LEU A 27 -20.80 -15.84 7.23
CA LEU A 27 -20.92 -14.52 7.83
C LEU A 27 -20.81 -14.62 9.34
N ILE A 28 -19.76 -13.99 9.90
CA ILE A 28 -19.51 -13.97 11.35
C ILE A 28 -19.54 -12.51 11.80
N ARG A 29 -20.41 -12.18 12.73
CA ARG A 29 -20.57 -10.81 13.25
C ARG A 29 -19.89 -10.64 14.60
N VAL A 30 -19.13 -9.56 14.72
CA VAL A 30 -18.49 -9.17 15.97
C VAL A 30 -19.14 -7.86 16.46
N PRO A 31 -19.63 -7.79 17.69
CA PRO A 31 -19.56 -8.78 18.77
C PRO A 31 -20.78 -9.72 18.85
N THR A 32 -21.68 -9.75 17.87
CA THR A 32 -22.98 -10.44 17.95
C THR A 32 -22.85 -11.96 18.02
N ASP A 33 -22.06 -12.57 17.15
CA ASP A 33 -21.91 -14.02 17.05
C ASP A 33 -20.71 -14.52 17.89
N VAL A 34 -19.69 -13.68 18.02
CA VAL A 34 -18.49 -13.90 18.85
C VAL A 34 -18.02 -12.57 19.43
N PRO A 35 -17.46 -12.55 20.64
CA PRO A 35 -17.12 -11.30 21.34
C PRO A 35 -15.90 -10.57 20.77
N THR A 36 -14.98 -11.24 20.05
CA THR A 36 -13.74 -10.67 19.57
C THR A 36 -13.48 -11.01 18.10
N ILE A 37 -12.69 -10.16 17.42
CA ILE A 37 -12.30 -10.42 16.04
C ILE A 37 -11.37 -11.63 15.96
N ALA A 38 -10.48 -11.80 16.92
CA ALA A 38 -9.59 -12.96 17.00
C ALA A 38 -10.38 -14.30 17.14
N GLU A 39 -11.51 -14.31 17.85
CA GLU A 39 -12.39 -15.48 17.89
C GLU A 39 -13.14 -15.70 16.57
N ALA A 40 -13.55 -14.62 15.88
CA ALA A 40 -14.13 -14.73 14.55
C ALA A 40 -13.14 -15.34 13.56
N LEU A 41 -11.87 -14.91 13.56
CA LEU A 41 -10.80 -15.47 12.73
C LEU A 41 -10.58 -16.98 12.98
N LYS A 42 -10.62 -17.41 14.25
CA LYS A 42 -10.49 -18.85 14.58
C LYS A 42 -11.66 -19.70 14.07
N ARG A 43 -12.85 -19.12 13.92
CA ARG A 43 -14.04 -19.80 13.39
C ARG A 43 -14.15 -19.71 11.87
N ALA A 44 -13.54 -18.70 11.27
CA ALA A 44 -13.62 -18.43 9.85
C ALA A 44 -13.13 -19.63 9.03
N LYS A 45 -13.83 -19.90 7.92
CA LYS A 45 -13.45 -20.85 6.89
C LYS A 45 -13.24 -20.10 5.57
N PRO A 46 -12.53 -20.68 4.60
CA PRO A 46 -12.40 -20.05 3.28
C PRO A 46 -13.76 -19.66 2.68
N GLY A 47 -13.90 -18.39 2.34
CA GLY A 47 -15.15 -17.80 1.86
C GLY A 47 -15.97 -17.08 2.93
N ALA A 48 -15.44 -16.94 4.15
CA ALA A 48 -16.11 -16.21 5.21
C ALA A 48 -15.91 -14.70 5.13
N THR A 49 -16.92 -13.95 5.54
CA THR A 49 -16.85 -12.52 5.83
C THR A 49 -17.00 -12.31 7.33
N ILE A 50 -16.08 -11.57 7.93
CA ILE A 50 -16.15 -11.11 9.32
C ILE A 50 -16.64 -9.66 9.29
N GLU A 51 -17.87 -9.44 9.72
CA GLU A 51 -18.44 -8.10 9.86
C GLU A 51 -18.26 -7.58 11.29
N ILE A 52 -17.65 -6.39 11.39
CA ILE A 52 -17.27 -5.79 12.66
C ILE A 52 -18.15 -4.57 12.88
N ALA A 53 -18.93 -4.57 13.98
CA ALA A 53 -19.76 -3.44 14.39
C ALA A 53 -18.90 -2.28 14.89
N ALA A 54 -19.49 -1.09 14.95
CA ALA A 54 -18.84 0.10 15.49
C ALA A 54 -18.30 -0.14 16.91
N GLY A 55 -17.04 0.22 17.13
CA GLY A 55 -16.32 0.02 18.39
C GLY A 55 -14.82 0.18 18.27
N THR A 56 -14.14 0.22 19.42
CA THR A 56 -12.67 0.18 19.49
C THR A 56 -12.23 -1.18 19.98
N TYR A 57 -11.38 -1.84 19.20
CA TYR A 57 -10.89 -3.19 19.41
C TYR A 57 -9.38 -3.14 19.64
N ASN A 58 -8.96 -3.50 20.86
CA ASN A 58 -7.53 -3.55 21.22
C ASN A 58 -6.98 -4.95 20.91
N GLU A 59 -6.95 -5.31 19.64
CA GLU A 59 -6.54 -6.62 19.14
C GLU A 59 -5.45 -6.48 18.07
N ALA A 60 -4.57 -7.48 17.99
CA ALA A 60 -3.68 -7.73 16.85
C ALA A 60 -4.23 -8.95 16.11
N LEU A 61 -4.45 -8.82 14.83
CA LEU A 61 -5.13 -9.84 14.02
C LEU A 61 -4.12 -10.63 13.19
N ASP A 62 -4.11 -11.95 13.35
CA ASP A 62 -3.33 -12.88 12.53
C ASP A 62 -4.27 -13.65 11.60
N VAL A 63 -4.18 -13.36 10.30
CA VAL A 63 -5.03 -13.90 9.25
C VAL A 63 -4.29 -15.01 8.51
N THR A 64 -4.73 -16.25 8.74
CA THR A 64 -4.11 -17.46 8.18
C THR A 64 -5.08 -18.32 7.37
N VAL A 65 -6.29 -17.81 7.10
CA VAL A 65 -7.33 -18.49 6.35
C VAL A 65 -7.53 -17.79 5.02
N ASP A 66 -7.44 -18.54 3.93
CA ASP A 66 -7.62 -18.00 2.58
C ASP A 66 -9.06 -17.55 2.31
N ARG A 67 -9.22 -16.61 1.37
CA ARG A 67 -10.50 -16.12 0.87
C ARG A 67 -11.43 -15.61 1.96
N ILE A 68 -10.93 -14.79 2.84
CA ILE A 68 -11.79 -14.13 3.83
C ILE A 68 -11.83 -12.62 3.61
N THR A 69 -12.92 -12.02 4.06
CA THR A 69 -13.05 -10.57 4.14
C THR A 69 -13.20 -10.15 5.60
N ILE A 70 -12.41 -9.20 6.03
CA ILE A 70 -12.53 -8.51 7.31
C ILE A 70 -13.09 -7.13 6.98
N ARG A 71 -14.33 -6.85 7.37
CA ARG A 71 -15.04 -5.63 7.01
C ARG A 71 -15.63 -4.93 8.22
N GLY A 72 -15.31 -3.65 8.39
CA GLY A 72 -15.97 -2.79 9.35
C GLY A 72 -17.33 -2.30 8.82
N GLU A 73 -18.27 -2.10 9.71
CA GLU A 73 -19.56 -1.48 9.41
C GLU A 73 -19.39 -0.04 8.92
N ASP A 74 -18.49 0.71 9.55
CA ASP A 74 -18.15 2.10 9.21
C ASP A 74 -16.67 2.36 9.44
N ARG A 75 -16.02 2.99 8.44
CA ARG A 75 -14.57 3.26 8.42
C ARG A 75 -14.09 4.04 9.64
N ASN A 76 -14.87 5.02 10.09
CA ASN A 76 -14.47 5.92 11.16
C ASN A 76 -14.92 5.42 12.54
N ALA A 77 -15.86 4.49 12.59
CA ALA A 77 -16.42 3.95 13.82
C ALA A 77 -15.88 2.58 14.23
N VAL A 78 -15.31 1.81 13.29
CA VAL A 78 -14.64 0.53 13.57
C VAL A 78 -13.14 0.77 13.65
N ILE A 79 -12.57 0.69 14.86
CA ILE A 79 -11.20 1.09 15.13
C ILE A 79 -10.42 -0.07 15.73
N LEU A 80 -9.38 -0.54 15.04
CA LEU A 80 -8.34 -1.38 15.61
C LEU A 80 -7.28 -0.47 16.24
N ASP A 81 -7.10 -0.52 17.54
CA ASP A 81 -6.17 0.35 18.27
C ASP A 81 -5.11 -0.47 19.02
N GLY A 82 -3.87 -0.37 18.59
CA GLY A 82 -2.74 -1.05 19.23
C GLY A 82 -2.28 -0.42 20.54
N GLU A 83 -2.79 0.76 20.93
CA GLU A 83 -2.41 1.51 22.13
C GLU A 83 -0.89 1.73 22.26
N HIS A 84 -0.14 1.68 21.16
CA HIS A 84 1.33 1.63 21.15
C HIS A 84 1.94 0.51 22.00
N LYS A 85 1.24 -0.65 22.05
CA LYS A 85 1.65 -1.85 22.81
C LYS A 85 1.68 -3.10 21.92
N LEU A 86 0.74 -3.21 20.97
CA LEU A 86 0.62 -4.33 20.04
C LEU A 86 1.51 -4.11 18.81
N SER A 87 1.99 -5.21 18.21
CA SER A 87 2.97 -5.17 17.11
C SER A 87 2.35 -4.68 15.82
N ASN A 88 1.55 -5.50 15.15
CA ASN A 88 0.86 -5.16 13.90
C ASN A 88 -0.66 -5.09 14.12
N GLY A 89 -1.36 -4.31 13.30
CA GLY A 89 -2.82 -4.26 13.35
C GLY A 89 -3.44 -5.50 12.73
N VAL A 90 -3.21 -5.71 11.45
CA VAL A 90 -3.67 -6.89 10.70
C VAL A 90 -2.47 -7.50 9.98
N SER A 91 -2.09 -8.71 10.36
CA SER A 91 -1.04 -9.50 9.71
C SER A 91 -1.68 -10.60 8.87
N VAL A 92 -1.44 -10.60 7.56
CA VAL A 92 -2.00 -11.56 6.61
C VAL A 92 -0.91 -12.47 6.08
N ALA A 93 -1.09 -13.78 6.29
CA ALA A 93 -0.25 -14.86 5.76
C ALA A 93 -1.15 -15.89 5.05
N ALA A 94 -2.11 -15.43 4.27
CA ALA A 94 -3.09 -16.23 3.54
C ALA A 94 -3.42 -15.58 2.20
N ASP A 95 -3.85 -16.38 1.23
CA ASP A 95 -4.21 -15.92 -0.10
C ASP A 95 -5.64 -15.36 -0.17
N ASP A 96 -5.86 -14.45 -1.11
CA ASP A 96 -7.18 -13.91 -1.45
C ASP A 96 -7.91 -13.30 -0.23
N VAL A 97 -7.23 -12.39 0.48
CA VAL A 97 -7.77 -11.74 1.68
C VAL A 97 -8.10 -10.27 1.42
N ALA A 98 -9.27 -9.83 1.91
CA ALA A 98 -9.68 -8.44 1.89
C ALA A 98 -9.78 -7.85 3.30
N VAL A 99 -9.26 -6.63 3.47
CA VAL A 99 -9.43 -5.78 4.67
C VAL A 99 -10.13 -4.51 4.22
N GLU A 100 -11.31 -4.26 4.77
CA GLU A 100 -12.21 -3.24 4.24
C GLU A 100 -12.87 -2.39 5.33
N ASN A 101 -13.02 -1.09 5.05
CA ASN A 101 -13.92 -0.16 5.72
C ASN A 101 -13.71 -0.05 7.25
N LEU A 102 -12.46 0.10 7.67
CA LEU A 102 -12.08 0.25 9.08
C LEU A 102 -10.85 1.15 9.27
N THR A 103 -10.59 1.52 10.51
CA THR A 103 -9.39 2.28 10.91
C THR A 103 -8.44 1.42 11.72
N VAL A 104 -7.14 1.50 11.43
CA VAL A 104 -6.05 0.81 12.14
C VAL A 104 -5.05 1.83 12.64
N ARG A 105 -4.78 1.89 13.94
CA ARG A 105 -3.94 2.94 14.51
C ARG A 105 -3.09 2.49 15.69
N ASN A 106 -2.03 3.27 15.98
CA ASN A 106 -1.24 3.17 17.21
C ASN A 106 -0.59 1.81 17.43
N TYR A 107 -0.15 1.11 16.38
CA TYR A 107 0.63 -0.12 16.49
C TYR A 107 2.13 0.17 16.51
N LEU A 108 2.91 -0.73 17.12
CA LEU A 108 4.37 -0.56 17.25
C LEU A 108 5.12 -0.76 15.94
N GLN A 109 4.54 -1.51 15.00
CA GLN A 109 5.11 -1.78 13.68
C GLN A 109 4.16 -1.30 12.58
N ASN A 110 3.32 -2.16 12.04
CA ASN A 110 2.56 -1.88 10.83
C ASN A 110 1.05 -1.81 11.07
N GLY A 111 0.36 -1.08 10.21
CA GLY A 111 -1.11 -1.07 10.19
C GLY A 111 -1.67 -2.38 9.61
N VAL A 112 -1.58 -2.54 8.30
CA VAL A 112 -2.01 -3.75 7.57
C VAL A 112 -0.81 -4.33 6.83
N VAL A 113 -0.55 -5.61 7.02
CA VAL A 113 0.61 -6.33 6.44
C VAL A 113 0.14 -7.53 5.64
N PHE A 114 0.55 -7.61 4.38
CA PHE A 114 0.54 -8.82 3.57
C PHE A 114 1.99 -9.26 3.39
N ASN A 115 2.36 -10.40 3.96
CA ASN A 115 3.73 -10.88 3.92
C ASN A 115 3.80 -12.33 3.45
N GLY A 116 4.24 -12.50 2.20
CA GLY A 116 4.44 -13.83 1.61
C GLY A 116 5.63 -14.60 2.13
N VAL A 117 6.51 -13.97 2.90
CA VAL A 117 7.64 -14.69 3.52
C VAL A 117 7.16 -15.34 4.80
N SER A 118 7.06 -16.66 4.81
CA SER A 118 6.80 -17.41 6.03
C SER A 118 7.91 -17.16 7.06
N ALA A 119 7.52 -16.88 8.30
CA ALA A 119 8.45 -16.80 9.45
C ALA A 119 9.20 -18.12 9.73
N ALA A 120 8.96 -19.16 8.93
CA ALA A 120 9.46 -20.51 9.11
C ALA A 120 10.72 -20.86 8.33
N THR A 121 11.45 -19.91 7.75
CA THR A 121 12.85 -20.16 7.42
C THR A 121 13.69 -19.96 8.66
N ASP A 122 13.62 -20.93 9.54
CA ASP A 122 14.40 -21.03 10.78
C ASP A 122 15.87 -21.37 10.43
N ASP A 123 16.61 -20.39 9.92
CA ASP A 123 18.06 -20.44 9.85
C ASP A 123 18.73 -19.74 11.05
N GLY A 124 17.96 -19.38 12.06
CA GLY A 124 18.43 -18.78 13.29
C GLY A 124 18.95 -17.35 13.14
N ARG A 125 18.67 -16.67 12.04
CA ARG A 125 19.08 -15.28 11.81
C ARG A 125 17.92 -14.33 12.09
N SER A 126 18.13 -13.45 13.04
CA SER A 126 17.18 -12.39 13.39
C SER A 126 17.08 -11.37 12.26
N GLY A 127 15.87 -11.12 11.77
CA GLY A 127 15.38 -9.89 11.12
C GLY A 127 16.11 -9.32 9.92
N ASP A 128 17.42 -9.26 9.91
CA ASP A 128 18.23 -8.51 8.93
C ASP A 128 18.80 -9.34 7.79
N SER A 129 18.52 -10.65 7.73
CA SER A 129 19.08 -11.52 6.71
C SER A 129 18.10 -12.55 6.14
N VAL A 130 16.82 -12.23 6.14
CA VAL A 130 15.83 -13.04 5.42
C VAL A 130 16.17 -12.96 3.94
N VAL A 131 16.56 -14.09 3.36
CA VAL A 131 16.79 -14.20 1.93
C VAL A 131 15.44 -14.16 1.23
N TYR A 132 14.95 -12.95 1.03
CA TYR A 132 13.68 -12.66 0.37
C TYR A 132 13.66 -13.26 -1.04
N GLY A 133 12.58 -13.95 -1.38
CA GLY A 133 12.34 -14.40 -2.76
C GLY A 133 12.91 -15.75 -3.15
N THR A 134 12.92 -16.73 -2.28
CA THR A 134 13.02 -18.13 -2.67
C THR A 134 11.64 -18.67 -3.07
N GLY A 135 11.11 -18.21 -4.19
CA GLY A 135 10.13 -18.85 -5.06
C GLY A 135 8.76 -19.31 -4.50
N ASP A 136 8.69 -19.81 -3.31
CA ASP A 136 7.55 -20.63 -2.87
C ASP A 136 6.59 -19.98 -1.87
N ALA A 137 6.81 -18.74 -1.47
CA ALA A 137 6.01 -18.07 -0.44
C ALA A 137 5.44 -16.71 -0.86
N VAL A 138 5.10 -16.53 -2.13
CA VAL A 138 4.44 -15.29 -2.60
C VAL A 138 2.94 -15.40 -2.34
N LEU A 139 2.38 -14.49 -1.56
CA LEU A 139 0.93 -14.38 -1.39
C LEU A 139 0.27 -13.91 -2.69
N THR A 140 -0.89 -14.47 -2.99
CA THR A 140 -1.65 -14.15 -4.19
C THR A 140 -3.04 -13.63 -3.82
N GLY A 141 -3.38 -12.46 -4.34
CA GLY A 141 -4.69 -11.85 -4.11
C GLY A 141 -4.79 -11.13 -2.76
N TYR A 142 -4.73 -9.81 -2.77
CA TYR A 142 -5.01 -9.02 -1.58
C TYR A 142 -5.77 -7.74 -1.94
N ARG A 143 -6.62 -7.30 -1.01
CA ARG A 143 -7.36 -6.04 -1.15
C ARG A 143 -7.35 -5.25 0.15
N VAL A 144 -7.06 -3.97 0.04
CA VAL A 144 -7.26 -2.99 1.11
C VAL A 144 -8.13 -1.87 0.55
N SER A 145 -9.36 -1.75 1.05
CA SER A 145 -10.35 -0.86 0.47
C SER A 145 -11.05 -0.04 1.55
N TYR A 146 -11.05 1.28 1.42
CA TYR A 146 -11.62 2.19 2.42
C TYR A 146 -11.02 1.98 3.83
N VAL A 147 -9.72 1.77 3.92
CA VAL A 147 -9.00 1.62 5.19
C VAL A 147 -8.25 2.90 5.52
N THR A 148 -8.33 3.34 6.77
CA THR A 148 -7.47 4.41 7.31
C THR A 148 -6.41 3.77 8.21
N THR A 149 -5.13 4.03 7.93
CA THR A 149 -4.04 3.67 8.86
C THR A 149 -3.36 4.93 9.37
N TYR A 150 -3.06 5.02 10.67
CA TYR A 150 -2.28 6.13 11.17
C TYR A 150 -1.50 5.85 12.46
N ASN A 151 -0.39 6.57 12.63
CA ASN A 151 0.48 6.51 13.80
C ASN A 151 0.94 5.09 14.17
N THR A 152 1.35 4.30 13.17
CA THR A 152 2.04 3.03 13.38
C THR A 152 3.55 3.21 13.23
N GLY A 153 4.34 2.36 13.86
CA GLY A 153 5.78 2.57 14.05
C GLY A 153 6.67 2.28 12.84
N LEU A 154 6.11 1.72 11.75
CA LEU A 154 6.81 1.51 10.48
C LEU A 154 5.90 1.89 9.30
N TYR A 155 5.13 0.94 8.76
CA TYR A 155 4.32 1.12 7.55
C TYR A 155 2.83 1.26 7.86
N GLY A 156 2.14 2.01 7.00
CA GLY A 156 0.67 2.05 7.03
C GLY A 156 0.07 0.78 6.43
N ILE A 157 0.21 0.61 5.13
CA ILE A 157 -0.19 -0.58 4.37
C ILE A 157 1.05 -1.14 3.69
N TYR A 158 1.39 -2.36 4.01
CA TYR A 158 2.61 -3.03 3.58
C TYR A 158 2.30 -4.33 2.86
N ALA A 159 2.67 -4.43 1.59
CA ALA A 159 2.57 -5.64 0.78
C ALA A 159 3.97 -6.08 0.32
N PHE A 160 4.46 -7.17 0.87
CA PHE A 160 5.80 -7.70 0.63
C PHE A 160 5.74 -9.14 0.15
N ALA A 161 6.49 -9.48 -0.90
CA ALA A 161 6.42 -10.78 -1.53
C ALA A 161 4.95 -11.20 -1.79
N SER A 162 4.16 -10.26 -2.31
CA SER A 162 2.72 -10.43 -2.55
C SER A 162 2.38 -9.87 -3.93
N ARG A 163 1.44 -10.50 -4.62
CA ARG A 163 1.02 -10.11 -5.97
C ARG A 163 -0.49 -10.15 -6.14
N ASP A 164 -0.95 -9.64 -7.27
CA ASP A 164 -2.37 -9.58 -7.62
C ASP A 164 -3.15 -8.82 -6.55
N GLY A 165 -2.73 -7.56 -6.29
CA GLY A 165 -3.19 -6.74 -5.19
C GLY A 165 -3.92 -5.45 -5.59
N LEU A 166 -4.86 -5.02 -4.74
CA LEU A 166 -5.56 -3.75 -4.87
C LEU A 166 -5.53 -2.98 -3.55
N ILE A 167 -5.06 -1.73 -3.61
CA ILE A 167 -5.19 -0.76 -2.53
C ILE A 167 -6.01 0.41 -3.10
N GLU A 168 -7.20 0.65 -2.57
CA GLU A 168 -8.10 1.66 -3.11
C GLU A 168 -8.80 2.46 -2.01
N HIS A 169 -9.13 3.73 -2.30
CA HIS A 169 -9.86 4.61 -1.40
C HIS A 169 -9.33 4.61 0.04
N SER A 170 -8.05 4.33 0.21
CA SER A 170 -7.39 4.15 1.51
C SER A 170 -6.54 5.36 1.88
N TRP A 171 -6.31 5.55 3.18
CA TRP A 171 -5.53 6.68 3.69
C TRP A 171 -4.48 6.21 4.68
N ALA A 172 -3.24 6.60 4.47
CA ALA A 172 -2.13 6.30 5.35
C ALA A 172 -1.45 7.58 5.85
N SER A 173 -1.33 7.75 7.18
CA SER A 173 -0.79 8.98 7.78
C SER A 173 0.06 8.73 9.02
N GLY A 174 1.14 9.49 9.18
CA GLY A 174 1.96 9.48 10.39
C GLY A 174 2.84 8.25 10.55
N HIS A 175 3.33 7.67 9.46
CA HIS A 175 4.20 6.49 9.49
C HIS A 175 5.67 6.87 9.32
N PRO A 176 6.59 6.42 10.22
CA PRO A 176 8.01 6.78 10.16
C PRO A 176 8.80 6.06 9.08
N ASP A 177 8.19 5.13 8.34
CA ASP A 177 8.70 4.61 7.08
C ASP A 177 7.76 5.06 5.95
N SER A 178 6.89 4.23 5.42
CA SER A 178 6.01 4.67 4.34
C SER A 178 4.53 4.46 4.62
N GLY A 179 3.72 5.35 4.05
CA GLY A 179 2.27 5.21 4.09
C GLY A 179 1.82 3.95 3.36
N LEU A 180 2.25 3.81 2.11
CA LEU A 180 1.95 2.69 1.23
C LEU A 180 3.24 2.05 0.73
N TYR A 181 3.35 0.74 0.88
CA TYR A 181 4.52 -0.03 0.44
C TYR A 181 4.11 -1.23 -0.41
N VAL A 182 4.81 -1.40 -1.54
CA VAL A 182 4.78 -2.64 -2.32
C VAL A 182 6.22 -3.03 -2.62
N GLY A 183 6.61 -4.26 -2.29
CA GLY A 183 7.98 -4.69 -2.52
C GLY A 183 8.16 -6.17 -2.81
N GLN A 184 9.31 -6.48 -3.38
CA GLN A 184 9.78 -7.84 -3.61
C GLN A 184 8.75 -8.72 -4.33
N CYS A 185 8.26 -8.27 -5.47
CA CYS A 185 7.35 -9.02 -6.35
C CYS A 185 7.69 -8.82 -7.83
N GLN A 186 7.58 -9.91 -8.61
CA GLN A 186 7.78 -9.89 -10.07
C GLN A 186 7.10 -11.11 -10.72
N PRO A 187 5.98 -10.94 -11.48
CA PRO A 187 5.21 -9.70 -11.58
C PRO A 187 4.46 -9.39 -10.29
N CYS A 188 4.30 -8.10 -9.99
CA CYS A 188 3.49 -7.66 -8.86
C CYS A 188 1.98 -7.67 -9.20
N ASN A 189 1.58 -7.16 -10.37
CA ASN A 189 0.17 -6.97 -10.75
C ASN A 189 -0.62 -6.25 -9.64
N VAL A 190 -0.22 -5.03 -9.29
CA VAL A 190 -0.80 -4.27 -8.17
C VAL A 190 -1.35 -2.95 -8.67
N ALA A 191 -2.56 -2.62 -8.26
CA ALA A 191 -3.14 -1.31 -8.44
C ALA A 191 -3.26 -0.57 -7.09
N ILE A 192 -2.74 0.67 -7.02
CA ILE A 192 -2.98 1.62 -5.94
C ILE A 192 -3.74 2.78 -6.57
N ILE A 193 -5.01 2.94 -6.21
CA ILE A 193 -5.89 3.92 -6.85
C ILE A 193 -6.70 4.71 -5.83
N ASP A 194 -6.98 5.98 -6.16
CA ASP A 194 -7.90 6.83 -5.40
C ASP A 194 -7.56 6.85 -3.89
N SER A 195 -6.26 6.80 -3.56
CA SER A 195 -5.76 6.67 -2.19
C SER A 195 -4.90 7.88 -1.78
N ILE A 196 -4.72 8.09 -0.49
CA ILE A 196 -3.99 9.23 0.05
C ILE A 196 -2.89 8.73 1.00
N ALA A 197 -1.67 9.25 0.82
CA ALA A 197 -0.59 9.09 1.78
C ALA A 197 -0.06 10.46 2.17
N GLU A 198 -0.23 10.84 3.44
CA GLU A 198 0.20 12.15 3.93
C GLU A 198 0.91 12.08 5.28
N GLN A 199 1.79 13.03 5.53
CA GLN A 199 2.54 13.13 6.80
C GLN A 199 3.28 11.83 7.18
N ASN A 200 3.82 11.11 6.19
CA ASN A 200 4.69 9.95 6.39
C ASN A 200 6.16 10.33 6.08
N ALA A 201 7.11 9.48 6.42
CA ALA A 201 8.47 9.66 5.90
C ALA A 201 8.47 9.54 4.38
N ILE A 202 7.81 8.53 3.84
CA ILE A 202 7.61 8.34 2.40
C ILE A 202 6.12 8.08 2.14
N GLY A 203 5.55 8.72 1.12
CA GLY A 203 4.16 8.48 0.75
C GLY A 203 3.96 7.08 0.17
N TYR A 204 4.63 6.78 -0.95
CA TYR A 204 4.71 5.45 -1.56
C TYR A 204 6.16 5.00 -1.68
N PHE A 205 6.47 3.81 -1.20
CA PHE A 205 7.79 3.19 -1.34
C PHE A 205 7.67 1.85 -2.08
N GLY A 206 8.33 1.75 -3.23
CA GLY A 206 8.26 0.60 -4.12
C GLY A 206 9.61 -0.05 -4.31
N THR A 207 10.05 -0.90 -3.37
CA THR A 207 11.38 -1.53 -3.42
C THR A 207 11.33 -2.83 -4.21
N ASN A 208 12.09 -2.91 -5.29
CA ASN A 208 12.19 -4.10 -6.15
C ASN A 208 10.81 -4.65 -6.56
N ALA A 209 9.84 -3.76 -6.71
CA ALA A 209 8.49 -4.08 -7.16
C ALA A 209 8.39 -3.91 -8.67
N SER A 210 8.21 -5.01 -9.40
CA SER A 210 8.34 -5.04 -10.86
C SER A 210 7.17 -5.73 -11.55
N GLY A 211 6.82 -5.20 -12.74
CA GLY A 211 5.78 -5.81 -13.58
C GLY A 211 4.35 -5.57 -13.08
N GLY A 212 3.64 -4.66 -13.74
CA GLY A 212 2.22 -4.42 -13.50
C GLY A 212 1.89 -3.63 -12.23
N VAL A 213 2.82 -2.84 -11.67
CA VAL A 213 2.49 -1.87 -10.62
C VAL A 213 1.89 -0.62 -11.27
N VAL A 214 0.69 -0.25 -10.87
CA VAL A 214 0.01 0.98 -11.31
C VAL A 214 -0.40 1.80 -10.09
N VAL A 215 0.10 3.01 -9.98
CA VAL A 215 -0.31 3.99 -8.97
C VAL A 215 -1.01 5.14 -9.69
N ALA A 216 -2.31 5.30 -9.45
CA ALA A 216 -3.13 6.22 -10.24
C ALA A 216 -4.14 7.00 -9.40
N ARG A 217 -4.42 8.26 -9.81
CA ARG A 217 -5.44 9.13 -9.20
C ARG A 217 -5.35 9.22 -7.67
N SER A 218 -4.13 9.13 -7.16
CA SER A 218 -3.83 9.12 -5.72
C SER A 218 -3.11 10.41 -5.31
N GLU A 219 -3.15 10.73 -4.03
CA GLU A 219 -2.52 11.93 -3.48
C GLU A 219 -1.37 11.55 -2.54
N PHE A 220 -0.21 12.12 -2.80
CA PHE A 220 1.00 11.98 -1.95
C PHE A 220 1.43 13.37 -1.52
N ARG A 221 1.09 13.74 -0.30
CA ARG A 221 1.27 15.13 0.15
C ARG A 221 1.78 15.24 1.57
N ARG A 222 2.55 16.30 1.82
CA ARG A 222 3.10 16.61 3.16
C ARG A 222 3.85 15.43 3.79
N ASN A 223 4.45 14.56 2.96
CA ASN A 223 5.44 13.60 3.41
C ASN A 223 6.84 14.24 3.38
N ARG A 224 7.87 13.52 3.76
CA ARG A 224 9.26 13.96 3.50
C ARG A 224 9.71 13.62 2.09
N LEU A 225 9.15 12.56 1.51
CA LEU A 225 9.31 12.13 0.13
C LEU A 225 7.97 11.61 -0.38
N GLY A 226 7.53 12.01 -1.57
CA GLY A 226 6.21 11.63 -2.08
C GLY A 226 6.16 10.19 -2.57
N ILE A 227 6.79 9.90 -3.71
CA ILE A 227 6.76 8.60 -4.40
C ILE A 227 8.20 8.15 -4.67
N ALA A 228 8.55 6.93 -4.30
CA ALA A 228 9.90 6.38 -4.47
C ALA A 228 9.92 4.93 -4.98
N PRO A 229 9.77 4.69 -6.29
CA PRO A 229 10.16 3.41 -6.88
C PRO A 229 11.68 3.28 -6.81
N ASN A 230 12.18 2.16 -6.24
CA ASN A 230 13.60 2.04 -6.00
C ASN A 230 14.12 0.60 -6.07
N SER A 231 15.42 0.49 -6.33
CA SER A 231 16.17 -0.75 -6.36
C SER A 231 17.09 -0.83 -5.15
N GLN A 232 17.05 -1.94 -4.42
CA GLN A 232 17.97 -2.19 -3.30
C GLN A 232 18.61 -3.57 -3.45
N ASP A 233 19.91 -3.67 -3.17
CA ASP A 233 20.71 -4.88 -3.35
C ASP A 233 20.50 -5.93 -2.24
N MET A 234 19.93 -5.53 -1.12
CA MET A 234 19.58 -6.42 -0.01
C MET A 234 18.39 -7.34 -0.32
N GLU A 235 17.68 -7.10 -1.41
CA GLU A 235 16.55 -7.91 -1.89
C GLU A 235 16.83 -8.55 -3.25
N ARG A 236 16.29 -9.75 -3.51
CA ARG A 236 16.65 -10.55 -4.70
C ARG A 236 16.10 -10.05 -6.03
N LEU A 237 14.98 -9.35 -6.04
CA LEU A 237 14.29 -8.99 -7.27
C LEU A 237 14.72 -7.62 -7.84
N ALA A 238 15.88 -7.11 -7.43
CA ALA A 238 16.46 -5.92 -8.04
C ALA A 238 16.93 -6.20 -9.49
N PRO A 239 16.88 -5.21 -10.38
CA PRO A 239 16.36 -3.86 -10.15
C PRO A 239 14.83 -3.77 -10.22
N GLN A 240 14.26 -2.75 -9.57
CA GLN A 240 12.86 -2.36 -9.71
C GLN A 240 12.57 -1.95 -11.17
N ALA A 241 11.41 -2.37 -11.71
CA ALA A 241 11.09 -2.11 -13.11
C ALA A 241 9.58 -2.03 -13.40
N GLU A 242 9.27 -1.30 -14.50
CA GLU A 242 7.98 -1.40 -15.21
C GLU A 242 6.75 -0.97 -14.38
N ALA A 243 6.93 -0.02 -13.44
CA ALA A 243 5.83 0.60 -12.73
C ALA A 243 5.27 1.81 -13.51
N VAL A 244 3.98 2.09 -13.32
CA VAL A 244 3.26 3.22 -13.91
C VAL A 244 2.72 4.12 -12.80
N PHE A 245 3.09 5.41 -12.84
CA PHE A 245 2.58 6.45 -11.96
C PHE A 245 1.83 7.47 -12.82
N VAL A 246 0.49 7.50 -12.72
CA VAL A 246 -0.32 8.29 -13.66
C VAL A 246 -1.42 9.07 -12.96
N GLY A 247 -1.52 10.37 -13.30
CA GLY A 247 -2.60 11.23 -12.82
C GLY A 247 -2.66 11.38 -11.30
N ASN A 248 -1.51 11.36 -10.63
CA ASN A 248 -1.41 11.56 -9.20
C ASN A 248 -1.16 13.04 -8.88
N VAL A 249 -1.62 13.48 -7.71
CA VAL A 249 -1.21 14.73 -7.07
C VAL A 249 -0.06 14.43 -6.13
N VAL A 250 1.09 15.05 -6.37
CA VAL A 250 2.29 14.91 -5.52
C VAL A 250 2.68 16.30 -5.06
N ALA A 251 2.37 16.63 -3.79
CA ALA A 251 2.44 18.00 -3.32
C ALA A 251 3.11 18.14 -1.95
N ASP A 252 3.92 19.18 -1.80
CA ASP A 252 4.48 19.61 -0.52
C ASP A 252 5.19 18.48 0.26
N ASN A 253 5.92 17.60 -0.44
CA ASN A 253 6.62 16.48 0.21
C ASN A 253 7.99 16.92 0.72
N ASP A 254 7.99 17.93 1.51
CA ASP A 254 9.10 18.49 2.28
C ASP A 254 8.64 18.92 3.68
N ASP A 255 7.65 18.23 4.24
CA ASP A 255 7.08 18.56 5.53
C ASP A 255 8.04 18.18 6.69
N PRO A 256 8.64 19.16 7.39
CA PRO A 256 9.54 18.89 8.51
C PRO A 256 8.81 18.30 9.73
N SER A 257 7.49 18.41 9.79
CA SER A 257 6.66 17.84 10.86
C SER A 257 6.32 16.36 10.64
N ALA A 258 6.55 15.82 9.45
CA ALA A 258 6.38 14.40 9.17
C ALA A 258 7.48 13.55 9.85
N PRO A 259 7.20 12.29 10.19
CA PRO A 259 8.20 11.36 10.73
C PRO A 259 9.36 11.12 9.75
N ALA A 260 10.43 10.49 10.17
CA ALA A 260 11.60 10.26 9.32
C ALA A 260 12.18 8.87 9.51
N ILE A 261 12.55 8.24 8.39
CA ILE A 261 13.39 7.04 8.38
C ILE A 261 14.87 7.39 8.64
N PRO A 262 15.72 6.40 8.96
CA PRO A 262 17.16 6.62 9.18
C PRO A 262 17.88 7.23 8.00
N GLU A 263 17.52 6.89 6.76
CA GLU A 263 18.12 7.31 5.49
C GLU A 263 17.99 8.82 5.23
N GLY A 264 17.01 9.46 5.85
CA GLY A 264 16.88 10.91 5.84
C GLY A 264 16.42 11.51 4.51
N TYR A 265 15.62 10.80 3.72
CA TYR A 265 15.03 11.36 2.49
C TYR A 265 14.18 12.60 2.80
N PHE A 266 14.33 13.65 1.97
CA PHE A 266 13.60 14.90 2.19
C PHE A 266 13.51 15.77 0.94
N GLY A 267 12.31 16.26 0.64
CA GLY A 267 12.08 17.37 -0.26
C GLY A 267 11.92 17.03 -1.73
N SER A 268 11.76 15.75 -2.11
CA SER A 268 11.46 15.35 -3.49
C SER A 268 10.03 14.83 -3.63
N GLY A 269 9.40 15.19 -4.75
CA GLY A 269 8.06 14.70 -5.10
C GLY A 269 8.09 13.24 -5.53
N ILE A 270 8.74 12.95 -6.66
CA ILE A 270 8.90 11.59 -7.20
C ILE A 270 10.40 11.33 -7.35
N ALA A 271 10.94 10.33 -6.65
CA ALA A 271 12.34 9.95 -6.69
C ALA A 271 12.52 8.54 -7.27
N VAL A 272 13.00 8.42 -8.50
CA VAL A 272 13.30 7.13 -9.14
C VAL A 272 14.71 6.71 -8.78
N GLY A 273 14.84 5.84 -7.76
CA GLY A 273 16.12 5.34 -7.26
C GLY A 273 16.57 4.06 -7.94
N GLY A 274 17.38 4.13 -9.02
CA GLY A 274 17.85 2.95 -9.72
C GLY A 274 16.77 2.14 -10.44
N GLY A 275 15.53 2.62 -10.46
CA GLY A 275 14.41 1.96 -11.13
C GLY A 275 14.51 2.03 -12.67
N THR A 276 13.98 1.01 -13.35
CA THR A 276 14.09 0.89 -14.80
C THR A 276 12.74 0.78 -15.50
N LYS A 277 12.63 1.32 -16.73
CA LYS A 277 11.44 1.23 -17.60
C LYS A 277 10.13 1.68 -16.93
N ASN A 278 10.19 2.55 -15.94
CA ASN A 278 9.02 3.12 -15.32
C ASN A 278 8.38 4.17 -16.22
N ARG A 279 7.09 4.39 -16.06
CA ARG A 279 6.32 5.40 -16.77
C ARG A 279 5.72 6.37 -15.75
N ILE A 280 6.18 7.62 -15.79
CA ILE A 280 5.72 8.72 -14.93
C ILE A 280 4.92 9.68 -15.82
N LEU A 281 3.59 9.58 -15.74
CA LEU A 281 2.69 10.12 -16.77
C LEU A 281 1.67 11.07 -16.17
N ARG A 282 1.57 12.28 -16.70
CA ARG A 282 0.46 13.21 -16.41
C ARG A 282 0.18 13.39 -14.90
N ASN A 283 1.22 13.41 -14.08
CA ASN A 283 1.10 13.76 -12.66
C ASN A 283 1.18 15.28 -12.48
N LEU A 284 0.53 15.79 -11.44
CA LEU A 284 0.71 17.14 -10.94
C LEU A 284 1.71 17.11 -9.79
N VAL A 285 2.86 17.77 -9.92
CA VAL A 285 3.99 17.69 -8.98
C VAL A 285 4.39 19.08 -8.55
N THR A 286 4.13 19.46 -7.30
CA THR A 286 4.28 20.87 -6.85
C THR A 286 4.77 21.00 -5.42
N GLY A 287 5.51 22.09 -5.14
CA GLY A 287 5.84 22.50 -3.77
C GLY A 287 6.98 21.68 -3.13
N HIS A 288 8.03 21.34 -3.86
CA HIS A 288 9.13 20.53 -3.31
C HIS A 288 10.43 21.32 -3.16
N SER A 289 11.03 21.27 -1.96
CA SER A 289 12.25 22.04 -1.63
C SER A 289 13.54 21.49 -2.26
N ARG A 290 13.51 20.28 -2.86
CA ARG A 290 14.66 19.69 -3.56
C ARG A 290 14.34 19.49 -5.05
N ALA A 291 13.42 18.61 -5.36
CA ALA A 291 13.06 18.33 -6.75
C ALA A 291 11.59 17.89 -6.88
N GLY A 292 10.92 18.32 -7.93
CA GLY A 292 9.63 17.75 -8.30
C GLY A 292 9.77 16.29 -8.68
N ILE A 293 10.60 16.00 -9.70
CA ILE A 293 10.98 14.63 -10.11
C ILE A 293 12.50 14.51 -10.04
N GLU A 294 12.99 13.45 -9.41
CA GLU A 294 14.41 13.15 -9.28
C GLU A 294 14.74 11.76 -9.80
N LEU A 295 15.81 11.63 -10.59
CA LEU A 295 16.40 10.35 -10.97
C LEU A 295 17.76 10.24 -10.30
N LEU A 296 17.98 9.16 -9.54
CA LEU A 296 19.23 8.93 -8.82
C LEU A 296 19.67 7.47 -8.88
N THR A 297 20.97 7.26 -8.79
CA THR A 297 21.56 5.92 -8.58
C THR A 297 21.32 5.49 -7.12
N MET A 298 20.87 4.26 -6.92
CA MET A 298 20.65 3.68 -5.60
C MET A 298 21.28 2.29 -5.55
N ASP A 299 22.11 2.02 -4.54
CA ASP A 299 22.83 0.75 -4.34
C ASP A 299 23.57 0.24 -5.60
N GLY A 300 24.11 1.18 -6.39
CA GLY A 300 24.77 0.88 -7.67
C GLY A 300 23.83 0.68 -8.85
N TYR A 301 22.53 0.59 -8.65
CA TYR A 301 21.56 0.54 -9.75
C TYR A 301 21.35 1.94 -10.34
N ILE A 302 21.47 2.02 -11.65
CA ILE A 302 21.33 3.27 -12.42
C ILE A 302 19.92 3.31 -13.03
N PRO A 303 19.16 4.39 -12.88
CA PRO A 303 17.84 4.52 -13.50
C PRO A 303 17.98 4.51 -15.03
N ARG A 304 17.23 3.60 -15.71
CA ARG A 304 17.36 3.38 -17.15
C ARG A 304 16.00 3.13 -17.82
N GLY A 305 15.82 3.69 -19.01
CA GLY A 305 14.65 3.43 -19.84
C GLY A 305 13.34 3.96 -19.26
N ASN A 306 13.40 4.90 -18.31
CA ASN A 306 12.21 5.50 -17.72
C ASN A 306 11.65 6.58 -18.65
N ARG A 307 10.33 6.68 -18.75
CA ARG A 307 9.62 7.67 -19.55
C ARG A 307 8.86 8.64 -18.66
N PHE A 308 9.10 9.91 -18.86
CA PHE A 308 8.45 11.04 -18.17
C PHE A 308 7.65 11.84 -19.20
N ASP A 309 6.32 11.76 -19.14
CA ASP A 309 5.46 12.24 -20.22
C ASP A 309 4.26 13.03 -19.69
N GLY A 310 4.13 14.28 -20.15
CA GLY A 310 2.97 15.12 -19.89
C GLY A 310 2.73 15.49 -18.42
N ASN A 311 3.74 15.42 -17.56
CA ASN A 311 3.62 15.87 -16.17
C ASN A 311 3.58 17.39 -16.10
N VAL A 312 2.87 17.92 -15.11
CA VAL A 312 2.83 19.35 -14.79
C VAL A 312 3.58 19.60 -13.50
N LEU A 313 4.66 20.37 -13.58
CA LEU A 313 5.55 20.66 -12.44
C LEU A 313 5.56 22.16 -12.17
N SER A 314 5.41 22.55 -10.91
CA SER A 314 5.44 23.96 -10.48
C SER A 314 5.92 24.09 -9.04
N ASP A 315 6.43 25.27 -8.71
CA ASP A 315 6.82 25.62 -7.35
C ASP A 315 7.83 24.66 -6.68
N ASN A 316 8.62 23.94 -7.51
CA ASN A 316 9.70 23.09 -7.03
C ASN A 316 11.04 23.84 -7.08
N ALA A 317 11.97 23.53 -6.18
CA ALA A 317 13.31 24.12 -6.25
C ALA A 317 14.02 23.76 -7.58
N THR A 318 13.81 22.55 -8.07
CA THR A 318 14.13 22.08 -9.42
C THR A 318 13.00 21.19 -9.89
N ASP A 319 12.37 21.47 -11.03
CA ASP A 319 11.25 20.63 -11.47
C ASP A 319 11.70 19.22 -11.83
N ILE A 320 12.75 19.08 -12.65
CA ILE A 320 13.35 17.78 -12.96
C ILE A 320 14.85 17.80 -12.65
N LEU A 321 15.27 16.94 -11.73
CA LEU A 321 16.67 16.74 -11.33
C LEU A 321 17.17 15.36 -11.78
N PHE A 322 18.11 15.35 -12.71
CA PHE A 322 18.81 14.14 -13.12
C PHE A 322 20.12 14.03 -12.34
N ALA A 323 20.14 13.19 -11.32
CA ALA A 323 21.25 13.03 -10.38
C ALA A 323 21.90 11.63 -10.42
N ALA A 324 21.67 10.87 -11.49
CA ALA A 324 22.33 9.57 -11.69
C ALA A 324 23.85 9.75 -11.87
N THR A 325 24.63 8.78 -11.41
CA THR A 325 26.10 8.89 -11.37
C THR A 325 26.80 8.58 -12.68
N ASP A 326 26.12 7.92 -13.63
CA ASP A 326 26.71 7.55 -14.91
C ASP A 326 25.72 7.83 -16.06
N LEU A 327 26.16 8.64 -17.02
CA LEU A 327 25.41 8.98 -18.20
C LEU A 327 25.38 7.89 -19.26
N THR A 328 26.43 7.11 -19.35
CA THR A 328 26.58 6.09 -20.40
C THR A 328 25.45 5.07 -20.30
N ASP A 329 25.11 4.73 -19.08
CA ASP A 329 24.05 3.77 -18.79
C ASP A 329 22.68 4.38 -18.54
N ALA A 330 22.62 5.69 -18.21
CA ALA A 330 21.37 6.41 -17.96
C ALA A 330 20.72 6.98 -19.24
N GLY A 331 21.35 6.84 -20.41
CA GLY A 331 20.95 7.49 -21.66
C GLY A 331 19.66 7.02 -22.31
N GLU A 332 19.02 5.98 -21.80
CA GLU A 332 17.73 5.47 -22.29
C GLU A 332 16.51 6.09 -21.59
N ASN A 333 16.72 6.93 -20.58
CA ASN A 333 15.62 7.70 -19.99
C ASN A 333 15.18 8.80 -20.96
N CYS A 334 13.88 9.10 -21.00
CA CYS A 334 13.41 10.14 -21.90
C CYS A 334 12.30 11.01 -21.30
N PHE A 335 12.20 12.24 -21.79
CA PHE A 335 11.28 13.27 -21.32
C PHE A 335 10.54 13.87 -22.53
N VAL A 336 9.22 14.03 -22.40
CA VAL A 336 8.39 14.60 -23.48
C VAL A 336 7.12 15.26 -22.94
N GLY A 337 6.83 16.45 -23.43
CA GLY A 337 5.57 17.13 -23.19
C GLY A 337 5.30 17.54 -21.75
N ASN A 338 6.32 17.56 -20.90
CA ASN A 338 6.18 17.99 -19.52
C ASN A 338 6.11 19.52 -19.44
N GLN A 339 5.23 20.06 -18.62
CA GLN A 339 5.19 21.48 -18.32
C GLN A 339 6.09 21.72 -17.10
N LEU A 340 7.22 22.39 -17.31
CA LEU A 340 8.24 22.67 -16.30
C LEU A 340 8.93 24.01 -16.58
N ALA A 341 9.42 24.67 -15.53
CA ALA A 341 10.20 25.89 -15.64
C ALA A 341 11.70 25.64 -15.51
N THR A 342 12.09 24.58 -14.77
CA THR A 342 13.48 24.31 -14.43
C THR A 342 13.85 22.85 -14.60
N SER A 343 15.07 22.59 -15.07
CA SER A 343 15.65 21.24 -15.04
C SER A 343 17.15 21.29 -14.79
N LEU A 344 17.69 20.23 -14.26
CA LEU A 344 19.12 20.05 -14.06
C LEU A 344 19.52 18.65 -14.54
N PRO A 345 20.20 18.52 -15.71
CA PRO A 345 20.70 19.60 -16.58
C PRO A 345 19.58 20.44 -17.22
N ALA A 346 19.93 21.67 -17.59
CA ALA A 346 18.99 22.54 -18.32
C ALA A 346 18.55 21.90 -19.64
N ASP A 347 17.32 22.21 -20.07
CA ASP A 347 16.74 21.73 -21.33
C ASP A 347 16.69 20.20 -21.47
N ILE A 348 16.35 19.50 -20.35
CA ILE A 348 16.40 18.04 -20.27
C ILE A 348 15.61 17.33 -21.38
N GLU A 349 14.45 17.82 -21.80
CA GLU A 349 13.67 17.25 -22.91
C GLU A 349 14.39 17.34 -24.27
N THR A 350 15.20 18.39 -24.46
CA THR A 350 16.05 18.52 -25.66
C THR A 350 17.28 17.60 -25.58
N LEU A 351 17.78 17.34 -24.37
CA LEU A 351 18.94 16.48 -24.15
C LEU A 351 18.59 14.99 -24.18
N MET A 352 17.42 14.64 -23.68
CA MET A 352 16.94 13.26 -23.56
C MET A 352 15.51 13.13 -24.13
N PRO A 353 15.32 13.35 -25.44
CA PRO A 353 14.00 13.23 -26.06
C PRO A 353 13.55 11.77 -26.17
N CYS A 354 12.22 11.52 -26.21
CA CYS A 354 11.68 10.17 -26.33
C CYS A 354 11.65 9.62 -27.78
N ASP A 355 11.88 10.45 -28.77
CA ASP A 355 11.84 10.12 -30.20
C ASP A 355 13.23 10.07 -30.87
N ALA A 356 14.29 10.37 -30.14
CA ALA A 356 15.67 10.36 -30.64
C ALA A 356 16.65 9.93 -29.52
N ALA A 357 17.89 9.64 -29.92
CA ALA A 357 18.94 9.32 -28.97
C ALA A 357 19.29 10.51 -28.06
N ALA A 358 19.58 10.22 -26.81
CA ALA A 358 20.05 11.22 -25.85
C ALA A 358 21.34 11.90 -26.33
N LYS A 359 21.45 13.20 -26.08
CA LYS A 359 22.66 13.99 -26.38
C LYS A 359 23.60 13.90 -25.19
N GLY A 360 24.92 13.93 -25.47
CA GLY A 360 25.91 13.98 -24.39
C GLY A 360 25.82 15.31 -23.62
N PHE A 361 25.88 15.23 -22.31
CA PHE A 361 25.98 16.38 -21.40
C PHE A 361 26.85 16.04 -20.19
N THR A 362 27.26 17.05 -19.45
CA THR A 362 27.99 16.83 -18.19
C THR A 362 27.02 16.69 -17.05
N MET A 363 27.17 15.66 -16.23
CA MET A 363 26.33 15.47 -15.04
C MET A 363 26.41 16.68 -14.10
N PRO A 364 25.30 17.28 -13.74
CA PRO A 364 25.29 18.35 -12.79
C PRO A 364 25.60 17.83 -11.39
N ARG A 365 26.17 18.69 -10.56
CA ARG A 365 26.29 18.39 -9.14
C ARG A 365 24.91 18.49 -8.48
N SER A 366 24.44 17.40 -7.93
CA SER A 366 23.16 17.39 -7.22
C SER A 366 23.19 18.31 -5.99
N PRO A 367 22.20 19.18 -5.79
CA PRO A 367 22.04 19.94 -4.58
C PRO A 367 21.95 19.00 -3.36
N GLN A 368 22.62 19.31 -2.28
CA GLN A 368 22.53 18.56 -1.03
C GLN A 368 21.69 19.37 -0.03
N THR A 369 20.62 18.79 0.44
CA THR A 369 19.78 19.39 1.49
C THR A 369 19.85 18.49 2.71
N ALA A 370 20.28 19.04 3.85
CA ALA A 370 20.24 18.29 5.09
C ALA A 370 18.78 18.09 5.54
N PRO A 371 18.38 16.85 5.82
CA PRO A 371 17.01 16.59 6.26
C PRO A 371 16.78 17.24 7.65
N PRO A 372 15.55 17.71 7.91
CA PRO A 372 15.19 18.24 9.23
C PRO A 372 15.18 17.12 10.29
N PRO A 373 15.23 17.47 11.59
CA PRO A 373 15.20 16.50 12.69
C PRO A 373 14.02 15.55 12.61
N LYS A 374 14.15 14.35 13.19
CA LYS A 374 13.09 13.35 13.29
C LYS A 374 11.98 13.84 14.21
N VAL A 375 10.74 13.55 13.83
CA VAL A 375 9.54 13.78 14.64
C VAL A 375 9.00 12.44 15.14
N ASP A 376 8.51 12.42 16.38
CA ASP A 376 7.86 11.23 16.95
C ASP A 376 6.51 10.99 16.25
N TYR A 377 6.38 9.89 15.55
CA TYR A 377 5.18 9.52 14.80
C TYR A 377 3.89 9.51 15.65
N ARG A 378 4.01 9.23 16.95
CA ARG A 378 2.88 9.21 17.90
C ARG A 378 2.29 10.60 18.16
N LYS A 379 2.95 11.65 17.71
CA LYS A 379 2.51 13.04 17.87
C LYS A 379 1.90 13.62 16.61
N ILE A 380 1.88 12.87 15.52
CA ILE A 380 1.22 13.30 14.28
C ILE A 380 -0.30 13.33 14.55
N PRO A 381 -0.99 14.43 14.21
CA PRO A 381 -2.44 14.49 14.36
C PRO A 381 -3.13 13.37 13.58
N ALA A 382 -4.20 12.82 14.16
CA ALA A 382 -5.05 11.89 13.43
C ALA A 382 -5.60 12.57 12.15
N PRO A 383 -5.70 11.85 11.04
CA PRO A 383 -6.36 12.38 9.84
C PRO A 383 -7.84 12.67 10.13
N ALA A 384 -8.44 13.55 9.33
CA ALA A 384 -9.88 13.77 9.39
C ALA A 384 -10.65 12.51 9.01
N ASP A 385 -11.92 12.45 9.42
CA ASP A 385 -12.83 11.37 9.02
C ASP A 385 -12.89 11.24 7.49
N GLN A 386 -12.86 10.02 7.01
CA GLN A 386 -12.84 9.69 5.59
C GLN A 386 -14.19 9.11 5.15
N PRO A 387 -14.53 9.22 3.85
CA PRO A 387 -15.71 8.55 3.32
C PRO A 387 -15.72 7.07 3.67
N THR A 388 -16.82 6.57 4.21
CA THR A 388 -17.04 5.14 4.46
C THR A 388 -17.35 4.41 3.15
N MET A 389 -17.12 3.10 3.12
CA MET A 389 -17.41 2.27 1.96
C MET A 389 -18.90 2.26 1.64
N PRO A 390 -19.33 2.70 0.44
CA PRO A 390 -20.73 2.65 0.07
C PRO A 390 -21.22 1.20 -0.12
N GLU A 391 -22.50 0.95 0.16
CA GLU A 391 -23.11 -0.38 0.00
C GLU A 391 -22.88 -0.97 -1.42
N THR A 392 -22.88 -0.12 -2.45
CA THR A 392 -22.67 -0.54 -3.84
C THR A 392 -21.23 -1.01 -4.12
N ALA A 393 -20.26 -0.65 -3.26
CA ALA A 393 -18.88 -1.12 -3.35
C ALA A 393 -18.63 -2.41 -2.55
N ARG A 394 -19.56 -2.80 -1.65
CA ARG A 394 -19.46 -4.05 -0.90
C ARG A 394 -19.62 -5.25 -1.81
N ARG A 395 -18.65 -6.13 -1.76
CA ARG A 395 -18.68 -7.34 -2.58
C ARG A 395 -19.54 -8.41 -1.92
N ALA A 396 -20.28 -9.13 -2.74
CA ALA A 396 -21.12 -10.25 -2.29
C ALA A 396 -20.30 -11.51 -1.94
N THR A 397 -19.10 -11.64 -2.54
CA THR A 397 -18.19 -12.77 -2.28
C THR A 397 -17.02 -12.32 -1.44
N ALA A 398 -16.64 -13.14 -0.46
CA ALA A 398 -15.46 -12.89 0.36
C ALA A 398 -14.15 -13.01 -0.46
N GLY A 399 -13.09 -12.40 0.06
CA GLY A 399 -11.76 -12.40 -0.53
C GLY A 399 -11.46 -11.14 -1.35
N ALA A 400 -10.23 -11.04 -1.84
CA ALA A 400 -9.72 -9.89 -2.58
C ALA A 400 -10.40 -9.71 -3.96
N GLY A 401 -10.71 -10.82 -4.65
CA GLY A 401 -11.30 -10.86 -5.98
C GLY A 401 -10.41 -10.25 -7.06
N GLU A 402 -11.00 -10.07 -8.23
CA GLU A 402 -10.25 -9.53 -9.37
C GLU A 402 -9.82 -8.08 -9.16
N ILE A 403 -8.62 -7.77 -9.64
CA ILE A 403 -8.11 -6.40 -9.69
C ILE A 403 -8.74 -5.72 -10.92
N PRO A 404 -9.37 -4.55 -10.78
CA PRO A 404 -9.90 -3.84 -11.93
C PRO A 404 -8.75 -3.39 -12.85
N ALA A 405 -8.93 -3.54 -14.13
CA ALA A 405 -8.01 -2.98 -15.11
C ALA A 405 -8.04 -1.44 -15.02
N VAL A 406 -6.89 -0.82 -14.86
CA VAL A 406 -6.77 0.63 -14.86
C VAL A 406 -6.52 1.09 -16.31
N ASP A 407 -7.48 1.80 -16.89
CA ASP A 407 -7.29 2.43 -18.20
C ASP A 407 -6.41 3.68 -18.05
N ILE A 408 -5.10 3.46 -18.10
CA ILE A 408 -4.09 4.52 -17.92
C ILE A 408 -4.17 5.61 -18.99
N ASP A 409 -4.67 5.29 -20.18
CA ASP A 409 -4.72 6.25 -21.29
C ASP A 409 -5.87 7.26 -21.12
N SER A 410 -6.91 6.91 -20.41
CA SER A 410 -8.03 7.80 -20.08
C SER A 410 -7.73 8.78 -18.92
N ILE A 411 -6.64 8.57 -18.17
CA ILE A 411 -6.31 9.40 -17.01
C ILE A 411 -5.53 10.65 -17.45
N GLY A 412 -6.09 11.82 -17.22
CA GLY A 412 -5.43 13.11 -17.46
C GLY A 412 -4.59 13.61 -16.28
N VAL A 413 -4.01 14.80 -16.45
CA VAL A 413 -3.40 15.53 -15.32
C VAL A 413 -4.52 15.95 -14.36
N PRO A 414 -4.37 15.72 -13.03
CA PRO A 414 -5.37 16.16 -12.07
C PRO A 414 -5.44 17.70 -12.04
N THR A 415 -6.62 18.22 -11.74
CA THR A 415 -6.83 19.65 -11.44
C THR A 415 -6.61 19.86 -9.95
N GLN A 416 -5.96 21.01 -9.60
CA GLN A 416 -5.81 21.42 -8.19
C GLN A 416 -7.15 21.63 -7.51
#